data_b013b05aefd95e38e5f1759c992ed8ea
#
_entry.id   b013b05aefd95e38e5f1759c992ed8ea
#
_cell.length_a   1.000
_cell.length_b   1.000
_cell.length_c   1.000
_cell.angle_alpha   90.00
_cell.angle_beta   90.00
_cell.angle_gamma   90.00
#
_symmetry.space_group_name_H-M   'P 1'
#
loop_
_entity.id
_entity.type
_entity.pdbx_description
1 polymer ?
#
loop_
_entity_poly.entity_id
_entity_poly.type
_entity_poly.pdbx_seq_one_letter_code
_entity_poly.pdbx_strand_id
1 'polypeptide(L)'
;MANVILFTDRTPLTRELNGQNIQLERYSRPAGAYKIASTLRLQGYTVLVVPNCLRLTFHAIQQFIDSNSKDLLWIGISTTFFTVKSGAISIYREEWRDSKKTYIDLSTLYNTTYIKDTPTQLAWGTDELQILSDYVKSKYHAHMFIGGTWVSHITNGGLGMNNPNIHLIPGHAEDYILDATRALQNKKPVPFSIEGEEKFKSSQIIYTPDDHISSNEWLSLEISRGCAFKCAYCTYDHKGKTDTTKYSKTLRDELIRNYEQFGITKYHLLDDLYNDSEDKIKTLYDEVWSKLPFKPEWISYLRLDLIWSNPSSAEWIKESGCVLGCFGIETLHDKAGKFVGKGLGKDRILETLHHLKTVWGDSVLVNALMIAGLPYEPYEHIVETMSWLKTTDLVHTYKYSALWVTPPEHKPFVIKQNAMSNDYEKYQLTWGTDGWINNVGVTFKQIAELVQRDDEEQFSGFYLPDLIEYPELRTVGYTHIDLADKTQNFKIVSDIINNSYPINNLITDRLAKIISKTD
;
A
#
# COMPACT_ATOMS: atom_id res chain seq x y z
N MET A 1 -5.98 -10.75 -28.17
CA MET A 1 -6.78 -11.74 -27.41
C MET A 1 -5.86 -12.41 -26.39
N ALA A 2 -6.32 -12.60 -25.16
CA ALA A 2 -5.49 -12.96 -24.02
C ALA A 2 -5.63 -14.43 -23.59
N ASN A 3 -4.51 -15.02 -23.13
CA ASN A 3 -4.50 -16.29 -22.42
C ASN A 3 -4.85 -16.11 -20.94
N VAL A 4 -4.55 -14.93 -20.39
CA VAL A 4 -4.76 -14.59 -18.98
C VAL A 4 -5.29 -13.16 -18.88
N ILE A 5 -6.28 -12.94 -18.00
CA ILE A 5 -6.80 -11.63 -17.67
C ILE A 5 -6.69 -11.41 -16.17
N LEU A 6 -6.04 -10.32 -15.75
CA LEU A 6 -5.86 -9.97 -14.36
C LEU A 6 -6.70 -8.74 -13.99
N PHE A 7 -7.52 -8.87 -12.98
CA PHE A 7 -8.30 -7.79 -12.41
C PHE A 7 -7.64 -7.29 -11.12
N THR A 8 -7.47 -5.99 -11.03
CA THR A 8 -6.88 -5.35 -9.85
C THR A 8 -7.50 -3.99 -9.62
N ASP A 9 -7.45 -3.54 -8.37
CA ASP A 9 -7.92 -2.21 -8.02
C ASP A 9 -7.05 -1.61 -6.91
N ARG A 10 -7.16 -0.30 -6.75
CA ARG A 10 -6.71 0.40 -5.57
C ARG A 10 -7.89 1.22 -5.07
N THR A 11 -8.38 0.87 -3.90
CA THR A 11 -9.59 1.47 -3.36
C THR A 11 -9.43 2.99 -3.24
N PRO A 12 -10.44 3.79 -3.64
CA PRO A 12 -10.39 5.24 -3.57
C PRO A 12 -10.30 5.77 -2.14
N LEU A 13 -9.75 6.96 -1.96
CA LEU A 13 -9.81 7.70 -0.70
C LEU A 13 -11.16 8.40 -0.60
N THR A 14 -11.92 8.13 0.45
CA THR A 14 -13.15 8.85 0.75
C THR A 14 -12.92 9.68 2.00
N ARG A 15 -13.24 10.97 1.95
CA ARG A 15 -13.17 11.90 3.07
C ARG A 15 -14.40 12.76 3.13
N GLU A 16 -14.82 13.13 4.33
CA GLU A 16 -15.84 14.15 4.53
C GLU A 16 -15.14 15.52 4.62
N LEU A 17 -15.52 16.44 3.75
CA LEU A 17 -15.08 17.81 3.76
C LEU A 17 -16.29 18.74 3.73
N ASN A 18 -16.45 19.58 4.76
CA ASN A 18 -17.59 20.52 4.86
C ASN A 18 -18.96 19.86 4.70
N GLY A 19 -19.15 18.66 5.25
CA GLY A 19 -20.41 17.89 5.16
C GLY A 19 -20.63 17.21 3.81
N GLN A 20 -19.64 17.23 2.91
CA GLN A 20 -19.67 16.52 1.64
C GLN A 20 -18.67 15.36 1.64
N ASN A 21 -19.12 14.18 1.24
CA ASN A 21 -18.24 13.05 1.02
C ASN A 21 -17.47 13.26 -0.30
N ILE A 22 -16.14 13.46 -0.18
CA ILE A 22 -15.24 13.61 -1.30
C ILE A 22 -14.53 12.28 -1.51
N GLN A 23 -14.62 11.76 -2.73
CA GLN A 23 -13.96 10.55 -3.15
C GLN A 23 -12.84 10.90 -4.13
N LEU A 24 -11.59 10.67 -3.70
CA LEU A 24 -10.42 10.78 -4.57
C LEU A 24 -10.01 9.39 -5.06
N GLU A 25 -10.04 9.21 -6.35
CA GLU A 25 -9.62 7.97 -6.98
C GLU A 25 -8.11 7.83 -6.93
N ARG A 26 -7.64 6.64 -6.56
CA ARG A 26 -6.21 6.34 -6.62
C ARG A 26 -5.82 5.88 -8.02
N TYR A 27 -5.03 6.69 -8.68
CA TYR A 27 -4.55 6.42 -10.03
C TYR A 27 -3.38 5.45 -10.09
N SER A 28 -2.65 5.27 -8.98
CA SER A 28 -1.48 4.37 -8.92
C SER A 28 -1.85 2.90 -9.15
N ARG A 29 -0.93 2.17 -9.76
CA ARG A 29 -1.14 0.78 -10.19
C ARG A 29 -0.62 -0.21 -9.15
N PRO A 30 -1.42 -1.18 -8.70
CA PRO A 30 -0.97 -2.24 -7.81
C PRO A 30 0.11 -3.09 -8.47
N ALA A 31 1.34 -3.09 -7.94
CA ALA A 31 2.48 -3.80 -8.52
C ALA A 31 2.27 -5.31 -8.65
N GLY A 32 1.56 -5.93 -7.70
CA GLY A 32 1.40 -7.38 -7.66
C GLY A 32 0.82 -7.97 -8.96
N ALA A 33 -0.26 -7.38 -9.51
CA ALA A 33 -0.85 -7.84 -10.76
C ALA A 33 0.12 -7.68 -11.94
N TYR A 34 0.83 -6.56 -12.01
CA TYR A 34 1.79 -6.31 -13.09
C TYR A 34 3.04 -7.18 -12.98
N LYS A 35 3.47 -7.57 -11.78
CA LYS A 35 4.55 -8.56 -11.60
C LYS A 35 4.14 -9.94 -12.12
N ILE A 36 2.93 -10.39 -11.80
CA ILE A 36 2.38 -11.64 -12.34
C ILE A 36 2.28 -11.56 -13.88
N ALA A 37 1.74 -10.46 -14.41
CA ALA A 37 1.69 -10.24 -15.85
C ALA A 37 3.07 -10.30 -16.50
N SER A 38 4.07 -9.66 -15.89
CA SER A 38 5.45 -9.63 -16.40
C SER A 38 6.08 -11.01 -16.44
N THR A 39 5.91 -11.79 -15.36
CA THR A 39 6.41 -13.17 -15.26
C THR A 39 5.87 -14.03 -16.42
N LEU A 40 4.59 -13.89 -16.74
CA LEU A 40 3.94 -14.64 -17.81
C LEU A 40 4.28 -14.09 -19.20
N ARG A 41 4.30 -12.76 -19.37
CA ARG A 41 4.66 -12.09 -20.63
C ARG A 41 6.07 -12.47 -21.10
N LEU A 42 7.03 -12.58 -20.18
CA LEU A 42 8.39 -13.05 -20.43
C LEU A 42 8.45 -14.50 -20.98
N GLN A 43 7.41 -15.29 -20.75
CA GLN A 43 7.29 -16.66 -21.24
C GLN A 43 6.38 -16.79 -22.47
N GLY A 44 6.01 -15.65 -23.05
CA GLY A 44 5.22 -15.61 -24.30
C GLY A 44 3.70 -15.68 -24.12
N TYR A 45 3.18 -15.64 -22.90
CA TYR A 45 1.74 -15.56 -22.66
C TYR A 45 1.22 -14.14 -22.93
N THR A 46 0.07 -14.04 -23.55
CA THR A 46 -0.66 -12.77 -23.70
C THR A 46 -1.47 -12.50 -22.45
N VAL A 47 -1.10 -11.46 -21.71
CA VAL A 47 -1.72 -11.11 -20.43
C VAL A 47 -2.26 -9.69 -20.47
N LEU A 48 -3.55 -9.54 -20.22
CA LEU A 48 -4.19 -8.23 -20.03
C LEU A 48 -4.35 -7.96 -18.53
N VAL A 49 -4.07 -6.72 -18.13
CA VAL A 49 -4.30 -6.24 -16.77
C VAL A 49 -5.37 -5.16 -16.80
N VAL A 50 -6.44 -5.35 -16.06
CA VAL A 50 -7.55 -4.40 -15.91
C VAL A 50 -7.42 -3.73 -14.55
N PRO A 51 -6.79 -2.55 -14.46
CA PRO A 51 -6.77 -1.75 -13.24
C PRO A 51 -8.12 -1.08 -13.01
N ASN A 52 -8.40 -0.66 -11.79
CA ASN A 52 -9.64 0.01 -11.41
C ASN A 52 -10.91 -0.80 -11.76
N CYS A 53 -10.83 -2.14 -11.65
CA CYS A 53 -11.89 -3.06 -12.06
C CYS A 53 -13.19 -2.89 -11.26
N LEU A 54 -13.13 -2.31 -10.06
CA LEU A 54 -14.32 -2.01 -9.24
C LEU A 54 -15.25 -0.93 -9.85
N ARG A 55 -14.73 -0.19 -10.83
CA ARG A 55 -15.52 0.77 -11.62
C ARG A 55 -16.38 0.10 -12.68
N LEU A 56 -16.10 -1.14 -13.01
CA LEU A 56 -16.84 -1.89 -14.00
C LEU A 56 -18.03 -2.61 -13.36
N THR A 57 -19.18 -2.58 -14.03
CA THR A 57 -20.27 -3.46 -13.65
C THR A 57 -19.86 -4.92 -13.91
N PHE A 58 -20.47 -5.85 -13.21
CA PHE A 58 -20.22 -7.28 -13.41
C PHE A 58 -20.49 -7.71 -14.86
N HIS A 59 -21.52 -7.16 -15.47
CA HIS A 59 -21.83 -7.39 -16.89
C HIS A 59 -20.73 -6.88 -17.83
N ALA A 60 -20.17 -5.69 -17.56
CA ALA A 60 -19.06 -5.15 -18.34
C ALA A 60 -17.81 -6.03 -18.23
N ILE A 61 -17.55 -6.60 -17.04
CA ILE A 61 -16.45 -7.55 -16.85
C ILE A 61 -16.64 -8.81 -17.68
N GLN A 62 -17.85 -9.37 -17.69
CA GLN A 62 -18.16 -10.54 -18.54
C GLN A 62 -17.99 -10.22 -20.01
N GLN A 63 -18.54 -9.10 -20.49
CA GLN A 63 -18.35 -8.65 -21.87
C GLN A 63 -16.87 -8.45 -22.23
N PHE A 64 -16.09 -7.84 -21.31
CA PHE A 64 -14.65 -7.66 -21.52
C PHE A 64 -13.92 -9.01 -21.65
N ILE A 65 -14.23 -9.97 -20.79
CA ILE A 65 -13.68 -11.33 -20.89
C ILE A 65 -14.04 -11.93 -22.26
N ASP A 66 -15.30 -11.83 -22.66
CA ASP A 66 -15.78 -12.40 -23.93
C ASP A 66 -15.06 -11.82 -25.15
N SER A 67 -14.88 -10.52 -25.15
CA SER A 67 -14.27 -9.81 -26.28
C SER A 67 -12.76 -9.99 -26.37
N ASN A 68 -12.09 -10.29 -25.25
CA ASN A 68 -10.64 -10.36 -25.19
C ASN A 68 -10.07 -11.77 -25.04
N SER A 69 -10.92 -12.78 -24.82
CA SER A 69 -10.47 -14.15 -24.58
C SER A 69 -10.23 -14.91 -25.89
N LYS A 70 -9.02 -15.42 -26.05
CA LYS A 70 -8.70 -16.49 -27.00
C LYS A 70 -7.85 -17.52 -26.25
N ASP A 71 -8.35 -18.74 -26.21
CA ASP A 71 -7.66 -19.82 -25.46
C ASP A 71 -7.38 -19.41 -23.99
N LEU A 72 -8.40 -18.82 -23.33
CA LEU A 72 -8.31 -18.36 -21.95
C LEU A 72 -7.99 -19.54 -21.02
N LEU A 73 -6.86 -19.46 -20.32
CA LEU A 73 -6.43 -20.46 -19.36
C LEU A 73 -6.98 -20.17 -17.97
N TRP A 74 -6.94 -18.89 -17.58
CA TRP A 74 -7.44 -18.46 -16.29
C TRP A 74 -7.62 -16.94 -16.20
N ILE A 75 -8.42 -16.53 -15.21
CA ILE A 75 -8.52 -15.13 -14.78
C ILE A 75 -7.94 -14.98 -13.37
N GLY A 76 -7.37 -13.83 -13.07
CA GLY A 76 -6.78 -13.54 -11.77
C GLY A 76 -7.39 -12.34 -11.09
N ILE A 77 -7.55 -12.43 -9.76
CA ILE A 77 -8.01 -11.33 -8.91
C ILE A 77 -6.88 -10.99 -7.93
N SER A 78 -6.38 -9.75 -7.97
CA SER A 78 -5.39 -9.26 -7.02
C SER A 78 -6.08 -8.51 -5.87
N THR A 79 -6.05 -9.07 -4.66
CA THR A 79 -6.77 -8.54 -3.51
C THR A 79 -5.93 -7.67 -2.58
N THR A 80 -4.71 -7.27 -2.95
CA THR A 80 -3.84 -6.48 -2.06
C THR A 80 -4.47 -5.15 -1.63
N PHE A 81 -5.13 -4.47 -2.56
CA PHE A 81 -5.85 -3.21 -2.32
C PHE A 81 -7.33 -3.30 -2.67
N PHE A 82 -7.84 -4.49 -2.77
CA PHE A 82 -9.19 -4.82 -3.19
C PHE A 82 -9.89 -5.57 -2.06
N THR A 83 -10.91 -4.98 -1.49
CA THR A 83 -11.65 -5.63 -0.41
C THR A 83 -12.68 -6.59 -0.98
N VAL A 84 -12.55 -7.87 -0.67
CA VAL A 84 -13.58 -8.87 -0.93
C VAL A 84 -14.51 -8.93 0.28
N LYS A 85 -15.78 -8.68 0.07
CA LYS A 85 -16.79 -8.89 1.12
C LYS A 85 -17.04 -10.39 1.24
N SER A 86 -16.53 -11.03 2.28
CA SER A 86 -16.98 -12.37 2.66
C SER A 86 -18.14 -12.26 3.66
N GLY A 87 -19.04 -13.25 3.68
CA GLY A 87 -20.08 -13.32 4.70
C GLY A 87 -19.50 -13.27 6.12
N ALA A 88 -18.38 -13.96 6.36
CA ALA A 88 -17.68 -13.94 7.65
C ALA A 88 -17.08 -12.56 7.97
N ILE A 89 -16.54 -11.82 6.97
CA ILE A 89 -16.04 -10.45 7.18
C ILE A 89 -17.20 -9.48 7.34
N SER A 90 -18.34 -9.66 6.66
CA SER A 90 -19.51 -8.81 6.85
C SER A 90 -20.17 -9.05 8.20
N ILE A 91 -20.27 -10.28 8.67
CA ILE A 91 -20.72 -10.62 10.03
C ILE A 91 -19.79 -10.00 11.08
N TYR A 92 -18.48 -10.15 10.93
CA TYR A 92 -17.47 -9.54 11.77
C TYR A 92 -17.58 -8.00 11.77
N ARG A 93 -17.88 -7.40 10.64
CA ARG A 93 -18.07 -5.95 10.49
C ARG A 93 -19.43 -5.49 11.00
N GLU A 94 -20.50 -6.27 10.83
CA GLU A 94 -21.84 -5.96 11.30
C GLU A 94 -21.92 -6.14 12.82
N GLU A 95 -21.34 -7.18 13.41
CA GLU A 95 -21.22 -7.35 14.87
C GLU A 95 -20.41 -6.23 15.50
N TRP A 96 -19.36 -5.76 14.84
CA TRP A 96 -18.60 -4.58 15.25
C TRP A 96 -19.35 -3.27 15.05
N ARG A 97 -20.17 -3.17 14.01
CA ARG A 97 -20.99 -2.01 13.67
C ARG A 97 -22.22 -1.91 14.56
N ASP A 98 -22.84 -3.04 14.91
CA ASP A 98 -24.03 -3.12 15.78
C ASP A 98 -23.68 -3.12 17.27
N SER A 99 -22.44 -3.44 17.66
CA SER A 99 -21.93 -3.06 18.95
C SER A 99 -21.76 -1.53 18.96
N LYS A 100 -22.87 -0.81 18.98
CA LYS A 100 -22.95 0.65 19.28
C LYS A 100 -22.28 1.02 20.60
N LYS A 101 -21.60 0.08 21.16
CA LYS A 101 -20.78 0.18 22.36
C LYS A 101 -19.35 0.32 21.93
N THR A 102 -18.92 1.58 21.71
CA THR A 102 -17.57 2.01 22.01
C THR A 102 -16.41 1.57 21.12
N TYR A 103 -16.60 1.05 19.94
CA TYR A 103 -15.47 0.83 19.03
C TYR A 103 -15.49 1.84 17.89
N ILE A 104 -14.48 2.67 17.87
CA ILE A 104 -14.14 3.47 16.70
C ILE A 104 -13.89 2.48 15.57
N ASP A 105 -14.51 2.77 14.46
CA ASP A 105 -14.42 1.98 13.26
C ASP A 105 -12.92 1.72 12.93
N LEU A 106 -12.53 0.44 12.87
CA LEU A 106 -11.17 0.04 12.51
C LEU A 106 -10.73 0.61 11.15
N SER A 107 -11.65 1.04 10.32
CA SER A 107 -11.38 1.71 9.07
C SER A 107 -10.60 3.01 9.25
N THR A 108 -10.83 3.76 10.32
CA THR A 108 -10.03 4.95 10.65
C THR A 108 -8.61 4.58 11.06
N LEU A 109 -8.41 3.43 11.70
CA LEU A 109 -7.12 2.96 12.17
C LEU A 109 -6.17 2.50 11.05
N TYR A 110 -6.72 1.98 9.96
CA TYR A 110 -5.92 1.46 8.84
C TYR A 110 -5.86 2.40 7.64
N ASN A 111 -6.23 3.68 7.76
CA ASN A 111 -6.54 4.50 6.58
C ASN A 111 -7.64 3.89 5.70
N THR A 112 -8.42 3.00 6.24
CA THR A 112 -9.48 2.35 5.54
C THR A 112 -10.79 3.03 5.90
N THR A 113 -10.98 4.27 5.47
CA THR A 113 -12.24 5.02 5.45
C THR A 113 -13.34 4.31 4.64
N TYR A 114 -13.17 3.01 4.45
CA TYR A 114 -13.90 2.17 3.52
C TYR A 114 -15.17 1.56 4.03
N ILE A 115 -15.47 1.75 5.31
CA ILE A 115 -16.56 0.96 5.89
C ILE A 115 -17.82 1.78 6.01
N LYS A 116 -17.77 3.11 6.01
CA LYS A 116 -18.96 3.90 6.21
C LYS A 116 -19.84 4.08 4.99
N ASP A 117 -19.32 4.33 3.82
CA ASP A 117 -20.17 4.65 2.66
C ASP A 117 -19.53 4.38 1.30
N THR A 118 -18.73 3.31 1.17
CA THR A 118 -18.45 2.85 -0.18
C THR A 118 -19.77 2.35 -0.74
N PRO A 119 -20.25 2.88 -1.86
CA PRO A 119 -21.43 2.29 -2.51
C PRO A 119 -21.20 0.79 -2.66
N THR A 120 -22.18 -0.03 -2.36
CA THR A 120 -22.14 -1.49 -2.49
C THR A 120 -21.68 -1.96 -3.87
N GLN A 121 -21.63 -1.06 -4.83
CA GLN A 121 -21.17 -1.25 -6.21
C GLN A 121 -19.64 -1.32 -6.38
N LEU A 122 -18.84 -0.93 -5.37
CA LEU A 122 -17.37 -0.88 -5.45
C LEU A 122 -16.66 -2.03 -4.71
N ALA A 123 -17.34 -3.09 -4.37
CA ALA A 123 -16.74 -4.27 -3.74
C ALA A 123 -17.37 -5.53 -4.32
N TRP A 124 -16.51 -6.49 -4.69
CA TRP A 124 -16.99 -7.82 -5.05
C TRP A 124 -17.19 -8.66 -3.80
N GLY A 125 -18.33 -9.32 -3.69
CA GLY A 125 -18.59 -10.32 -2.68
C GLY A 125 -18.05 -11.69 -3.07
N THR A 126 -18.11 -12.62 -2.13
CA THR A 126 -17.75 -14.03 -2.38
C THR A 126 -18.69 -14.64 -3.43
N ASP A 127 -19.95 -14.23 -3.44
CA ASP A 127 -20.95 -14.73 -4.39
C ASP A 127 -20.65 -14.28 -5.83
N GLU A 128 -20.26 -13.01 -6.02
CA GLU A 128 -19.86 -12.51 -7.34
C GLU A 128 -18.59 -13.21 -7.85
N LEU A 129 -17.61 -13.47 -6.98
CA LEU A 129 -16.42 -14.23 -7.37
C LEU A 129 -16.77 -15.68 -7.73
N GLN A 130 -17.70 -16.30 -7.01
CA GLN A 130 -18.20 -17.63 -7.34
C GLN A 130 -18.91 -17.65 -8.71
N ILE A 131 -19.81 -16.71 -8.94
CA ILE A 131 -20.53 -16.57 -10.23
C ILE A 131 -19.54 -16.35 -11.38
N LEU A 132 -18.50 -15.50 -11.17
CA LEU A 132 -17.49 -15.25 -12.18
C LEU A 132 -16.63 -16.49 -12.46
N SER A 133 -16.28 -17.25 -11.42
CA SER A 133 -15.56 -18.52 -11.56
C SER A 133 -16.37 -19.53 -12.36
N ASP A 134 -17.65 -19.69 -12.05
CA ASP A 134 -18.53 -20.63 -12.75
C ASP A 134 -18.76 -20.20 -14.20
N TYR A 135 -18.84 -18.89 -14.46
CA TYR A 135 -18.93 -18.33 -15.79
C TYR A 135 -17.72 -18.70 -16.66
N VAL A 136 -16.50 -18.40 -16.19
CA VAL A 136 -15.29 -18.69 -16.99
C VAL A 136 -15.04 -20.18 -17.13
N LYS A 137 -15.41 -20.99 -16.14
CA LYS A 137 -15.34 -22.44 -16.22
C LYS A 137 -16.28 -23.02 -17.25
N SER A 138 -17.55 -22.60 -17.24
CA SER A 138 -18.56 -23.14 -18.15
C SER A 138 -18.32 -22.77 -19.60
N LYS A 139 -17.86 -21.53 -19.85
CA LYS A 139 -17.71 -20.98 -21.20
C LYS A 139 -16.35 -21.26 -21.84
N TYR A 140 -15.28 -21.18 -21.02
CA TYR A 140 -13.89 -21.24 -21.50
C TYR A 140 -13.11 -22.43 -20.96
N HIS A 141 -13.67 -23.22 -20.06
CA HIS A 141 -12.95 -24.22 -19.26
C HIS A 141 -11.77 -23.64 -18.48
N ALA A 142 -11.82 -22.35 -18.20
CA ALA A 142 -10.77 -21.58 -17.54
C ALA A 142 -10.89 -21.62 -16.03
N HIS A 143 -9.79 -21.40 -15.34
CA HIS A 143 -9.69 -21.37 -13.89
C HIS A 143 -9.70 -19.94 -13.35
N MET A 144 -9.87 -19.78 -12.02
CA MET A 144 -9.72 -18.51 -11.33
C MET A 144 -8.59 -18.61 -10.28
N PHE A 145 -7.67 -17.65 -10.29
CA PHE A 145 -6.67 -17.48 -9.25
C PHE A 145 -6.93 -16.21 -8.45
N ILE A 146 -6.89 -16.31 -7.13
CA ILE A 146 -7.07 -15.17 -6.23
C ILE A 146 -5.82 -15.05 -5.37
N GLY A 147 -5.13 -13.92 -5.48
CA GLY A 147 -3.89 -13.62 -4.76
C GLY A 147 -3.94 -12.28 -4.04
N GLY A 148 -2.90 -11.99 -3.26
CA GLY A 148 -2.75 -10.74 -2.53
C GLY A 148 -3.06 -10.86 -1.04
N THR A 149 -2.95 -9.76 -0.33
CA THR A 149 -2.96 -9.71 1.14
C THR A 149 -4.25 -10.22 1.77
N TRP A 150 -5.40 -10.06 1.08
CA TRP A 150 -6.71 -10.46 1.63
C TRP A 150 -7.11 -11.92 1.37
N VAL A 151 -6.27 -12.69 0.67
CA VAL A 151 -6.55 -14.12 0.41
C VAL A 151 -6.83 -14.89 1.70
N SER A 152 -6.10 -14.60 2.75
CA SER A 152 -6.26 -15.23 4.05
C SER A 152 -7.64 -15.01 4.66
N HIS A 153 -8.25 -13.85 4.43
CA HIS A 153 -9.62 -13.56 4.88
C HIS A 153 -10.66 -14.32 4.05
N ILE A 154 -10.38 -14.54 2.77
CA ILE A 154 -11.24 -15.31 1.88
C ILE A 154 -11.24 -16.79 2.29
N THR A 155 -10.08 -17.36 2.63
CA THR A 155 -9.98 -18.74 3.10
C THR A 155 -10.80 -18.97 4.36
N ASN A 156 -10.74 -18.05 5.31
CA ASN A 156 -11.53 -18.13 6.55
C ASN A 156 -13.04 -17.96 6.32
N GLY A 157 -13.43 -17.29 5.23
CA GLY A 157 -14.82 -17.15 4.80
C GLY A 157 -15.36 -18.34 3.99
N GLY A 158 -14.53 -19.36 3.75
CA GLY A 158 -14.95 -20.59 3.05
C GLY A 158 -14.94 -20.49 1.51
N LEU A 159 -14.58 -19.38 0.93
CA LEU A 159 -14.44 -19.26 -0.52
C LEU A 159 -13.27 -20.13 -1.01
N GLY A 160 -13.48 -20.91 -2.03
CA GLY A 160 -12.47 -21.79 -2.62
C GLY A 160 -12.36 -23.16 -2.01
N MET A 161 -12.82 -23.39 -0.78
CA MET A 161 -12.77 -24.71 -0.16
C MET A 161 -13.62 -25.76 -0.91
N ASN A 162 -14.72 -25.36 -1.52
CA ASN A 162 -15.66 -26.25 -2.22
C ASN A 162 -15.69 -26.04 -3.74
N ASN A 163 -14.84 -25.19 -4.28
CA ASN A 163 -14.78 -24.92 -5.71
C ASN A 163 -13.39 -25.27 -6.26
N PRO A 164 -13.23 -26.42 -6.93
CA PRO A 164 -11.95 -26.88 -7.47
C PRO A 164 -11.41 -25.99 -8.60
N ASN A 165 -12.21 -25.03 -9.06
CA ASN A 165 -11.83 -24.07 -10.10
C ASN A 165 -11.25 -22.76 -9.55
N ILE A 166 -11.33 -22.54 -8.24
CA ILE A 166 -10.77 -21.36 -7.56
C ILE A 166 -9.50 -21.77 -6.82
N HIS A 167 -8.40 -21.11 -7.14
CA HIS A 167 -7.09 -21.34 -6.53
C HIS A 167 -6.70 -20.10 -5.72
N LEU A 168 -6.54 -20.28 -4.41
CA LEU A 168 -6.13 -19.22 -3.49
C LEU A 168 -4.62 -19.25 -3.31
N ILE A 169 -3.95 -18.12 -3.54
CA ILE A 169 -2.49 -18.01 -3.48
C ILE A 169 -2.09 -17.04 -2.38
N PRO A 170 -1.77 -17.52 -1.18
CA PRO A 170 -1.19 -16.70 -0.13
C PRO A 170 0.29 -16.39 -0.42
N GLY A 171 0.71 -15.14 -0.22
CA GLY A 171 2.11 -14.73 -0.38
C GLY A 171 2.53 -14.39 -1.81
N HIS A 172 3.83 -14.52 -2.09
CA HIS A 172 4.42 -14.23 -3.39
C HIS A 172 4.12 -15.37 -4.37
N ALA A 173 3.58 -15.03 -5.53
CA ALA A 173 2.98 -15.99 -6.45
C ALA A 173 3.76 -16.17 -7.77
N GLU A 174 4.83 -15.40 -8.00
CA GLU A 174 5.45 -15.24 -9.31
C GLU A 174 5.90 -16.56 -9.93
N ASP A 175 6.59 -17.43 -9.19
CA ASP A 175 7.06 -18.72 -9.69
C ASP A 175 5.93 -19.74 -9.77
N TYR A 176 5.10 -19.80 -8.74
CA TYR A 176 3.96 -20.71 -8.69
C TYR A 176 3.00 -20.49 -9.87
N ILE A 177 2.67 -19.23 -10.17
CA ILE A 177 1.71 -18.91 -11.23
C ILE A 177 2.18 -19.33 -12.62
N LEU A 178 3.49 -19.28 -12.85
CA LEU A 178 4.07 -19.75 -14.10
C LEU A 178 3.90 -21.26 -14.25
N ASP A 179 4.22 -22.02 -13.22
CA ASP A 179 4.09 -23.49 -13.26
C ASP A 179 2.61 -23.92 -13.31
N ALA A 180 1.73 -23.22 -12.60
CA ALA A 180 0.28 -23.41 -12.68
C ALA A 180 -0.25 -23.14 -14.09
N THR A 181 0.19 -22.04 -14.72
CA THR A 181 -0.20 -21.69 -16.10
C THR A 181 0.26 -22.73 -17.11
N ARG A 182 1.51 -23.21 -16.97
CA ARG A 182 2.04 -24.30 -17.82
C ARG A 182 1.28 -25.62 -17.63
N ALA A 183 0.89 -25.93 -16.38
CA ALA A 183 0.10 -27.11 -16.09
C ALA A 183 -1.27 -27.03 -16.78
N LEU A 184 -1.97 -25.90 -16.66
CA LEU A 184 -3.27 -25.68 -17.32
C LEU A 184 -3.16 -25.76 -18.84
N GLN A 185 -2.15 -25.13 -19.44
CA GLN A 185 -1.91 -25.20 -20.88
C GLN A 185 -1.71 -26.65 -21.36
N ASN A 186 -1.05 -27.48 -20.56
CA ASN A 186 -0.82 -28.90 -20.85
C ASN A 186 -1.94 -29.81 -20.33
N LYS A 187 -3.07 -29.28 -19.88
CA LYS A 187 -4.21 -30.02 -19.32
C LYS A 187 -3.80 -30.95 -18.16
N LYS A 188 -2.85 -30.50 -17.34
CA LYS A 188 -2.39 -31.18 -16.13
C LYS A 188 -3.01 -30.54 -14.89
N PRO A 189 -3.12 -31.27 -13.78
CA PRO A 189 -3.53 -30.69 -12.50
C PRO A 189 -2.63 -29.51 -12.10
N VAL A 190 -3.23 -28.47 -11.51
CA VAL A 190 -2.49 -27.32 -10.96
C VAL A 190 -1.63 -27.81 -9.80
N PRO A 191 -0.32 -27.51 -9.79
CA PRO A 191 0.57 -27.94 -8.71
C PRO A 191 0.22 -27.27 -7.38
N PHE A 192 0.52 -27.97 -6.30
CA PHE A 192 0.36 -27.42 -4.94
C PHE A 192 1.73 -27.16 -4.36
N SER A 193 2.34 -26.01 -4.69
CA SER A 193 3.61 -25.61 -4.09
C SER A 193 3.85 -24.11 -4.30
N ILE A 194 4.31 -23.43 -3.27
CA ILE A 194 4.69 -22.02 -3.30
C ILE A 194 6.10 -21.94 -2.74
N GLU A 195 7.11 -21.90 -3.60
CA GLU A 195 8.48 -21.55 -3.23
C GLU A 195 9.13 -20.74 -4.36
N GLY A 196 9.82 -19.64 -4.05
CA GLY A 196 10.54 -18.89 -5.06
C GLY A 196 11.04 -17.50 -4.69
N GLU A 197 11.85 -17.35 -3.63
CA GLU A 197 12.50 -16.06 -3.35
C GLU A 197 13.72 -15.75 -4.24
N GLU A 198 14.39 -16.74 -4.81
CA GLU A 198 15.63 -16.54 -5.57
C GLU A 198 15.47 -15.69 -6.84
N LYS A 199 14.33 -15.78 -7.52
CA LYS A 199 14.09 -15.02 -8.75
C LYS A 199 13.78 -13.55 -8.52
N PHE A 200 13.52 -13.13 -7.28
CA PHE A 200 13.23 -11.74 -6.96
C PHE A 200 14.35 -10.79 -7.42
N LYS A 201 15.61 -11.12 -7.20
CA LYS A 201 16.76 -10.27 -7.55
C LYS A 201 16.83 -9.90 -9.03
N SER A 202 16.32 -10.74 -9.91
CA SER A 202 16.25 -10.52 -11.36
C SER A 202 14.85 -10.17 -11.87
N SER A 203 13.85 -10.06 -10.99
CA SER A 203 12.48 -9.76 -11.38
C SER A 203 12.31 -8.29 -11.79
N GLN A 204 11.48 -8.04 -12.78
CA GLN A 204 11.12 -6.71 -13.27
C GLN A 204 9.62 -6.63 -13.51
N ILE A 205 9.07 -5.41 -13.42
CA ILE A 205 7.74 -5.14 -13.96
C ILE A 205 7.92 -4.67 -15.41
N ILE A 206 7.28 -5.40 -16.33
CA ILE A 206 7.30 -5.09 -17.77
C ILE A 206 5.90 -4.64 -18.16
N TYR A 207 5.77 -3.35 -18.37
CA TYR A 207 4.57 -2.77 -18.94
C TYR A 207 4.60 -2.89 -20.45
N THR A 208 3.41 -2.93 -21.04
CA THR A 208 3.20 -3.00 -22.50
C THR A 208 2.32 -1.82 -22.93
N PRO A 209 2.26 -1.48 -24.23
CA PRO A 209 1.32 -0.46 -24.71
C PRO A 209 -0.13 -0.70 -24.29
N ASP A 210 -0.52 -1.97 -24.12
CA ASP A 210 -1.87 -2.36 -23.69
C ASP A 210 -2.19 -1.99 -22.25
N ASP A 211 -1.17 -1.68 -21.45
CA ASP A 211 -1.36 -1.20 -20.09
C ASP A 211 -1.72 0.30 -20.03
N HIS A 212 -1.65 1.01 -21.17
CA HIS A 212 -2.02 2.44 -21.29
C HIS A 212 -1.38 3.32 -20.22
N ILE A 213 -0.04 3.22 -20.10
CA ILE A 213 0.73 4.03 -19.14
C ILE A 213 0.77 5.49 -19.61
N SER A 214 0.51 6.43 -18.70
CA SER A 214 0.68 7.86 -18.94
C SER A 214 2.01 8.35 -18.35
N SER A 215 2.71 9.24 -19.04
CA SER A 215 3.99 9.81 -18.58
C SER A 215 3.90 10.59 -17.26
N ASN A 216 2.70 10.98 -16.85
CA ASN A 216 2.47 11.67 -15.57
C ASN A 216 2.18 10.73 -14.39
N GLU A 217 2.09 9.41 -14.63
CA GLU A 217 1.83 8.45 -13.57
C GLU A 217 3.04 8.28 -12.64
N TRP A 218 2.74 7.95 -11.40
CA TRP A 218 3.68 7.35 -10.46
C TRP A 218 3.59 5.83 -10.60
N LEU A 219 4.69 5.19 -11.00
CA LEU A 219 4.72 3.73 -11.05
C LEU A 219 5.23 3.16 -9.73
N SER A 220 4.64 2.05 -9.33
CA SER A 220 5.14 1.25 -8.22
C SER A 220 6.44 0.56 -8.61
N LEU A 221 7.48 0.71 -7.80
CA LEU A 221 8.78 0.06 -7.98
C LEU A 221 9.15 -0.71 -6.71
N GLU A 222 9.50 -1.96 -6.83
CA GLU A 222 10.01 -2.77 -5.74
C GLU A 222 11.51 -2.98 -5.95
N ILE A 223 12.32 -2.44 -5.03
CA ILE A 223 13.79 -2.54 -5.06
C ILE A 223 14.25 -3.71 -4.22
N SER A 224 13.62 -3.90 -3.04
CA SER A 224 14.01 -4.91 -2.08
C SER A 224 12.82 -5.51 -1.34
N ARG A 225 13.04 -6.67 -0.70
CA ARG A 225 12.10 -7.37 0.18
C ARG A 225 12.77 -7.69 1.50
N GLY A 226 12.08 -7.39 2.59
CA GLY A 226 12.52 -7.68 3.94
C GLY A 226 12.88 -6.43 4.73
N CYS A 227 12.99 -6.64 6.04
CA CYS A 227 13.39 -5.62 7.00
C CYS A 227 14.12 -6.31 8.14
N ALA A 228 15.35 -5.91 8.43
CA ALA A 228 16.17 -6.52 9.49
C ALA A 228 15.60 -6.29 10.91
N PHE A 229 14.70 -5.33 11.07
CA PHE A 229 14.13 -4.93 12.36
C PHE A 229 12.93 -5.79 12.76
N LYS A 230 12.71 -5.90 14.08
CA LYS A 230 11.63 -6.69 14.70
C LYS A 230 10.73 -5.83 15.58
N CYS A 231 10.34 -4.64 15.10
CA CYS A 231 9.48 -3.73 15.85
C CYS A 231 8.21 -4.46 16.32
N ALA A 232 7.85 -4.28 17.62
CA ALA A 232 6.81 -5.09 18.25
C ALA A 232 5.41 -4.89 17.66
N TYR A 233 5.11 -3.69 17.16
CA TYR A 233 3.84 -3.31 16.52
C TYR A 233 3.74 -3.71 15.03
N CYS A 234 4.85 -4.07 14.40
CA CYS A 234 4.91 -4.32 12.97
C CYS A 234 4.20 -5.63 12.59
N THR A 235 3.44 -5.59 11.50
CA THR A 235 2.72 -6.73 10.92
C THR A 235 3.32 -7.23 9.61
N TYR A 236 4.43 -6.66 9.13
CA TYR A 236 5.07 -7.12 7.91
C TYR A 236 5.60 -8.55 8.04
N ASP A 237 5.39 -9.35 6.99
CA ASP A 237 5.72 -10.79 7.00
C ASP A 237 7.23 -11.06 7.00
N HIS A 238 8.00 -10.15 6.40
CA HIS A 238 9.45 -10.30 6.22
C HIS A 238 10.28 -9.54 7.26
N LYS A 239 9.66 -9.08 8.36
CA LYS A 239 10.38 -8.43 9.46
C LYS A 239 11.36 -9.38 10.15
N GLY A 240 12.51 -8.85 10.53
CA GLY A 240 13.60 -9.61 11.16
C GLY A 240 14.35 -10.51 10.18
N LYS A 241 14.16 -10.35 8.90
CA LYS A 241 14.90 -11.02 7.83
C LYS A 241 15.85 -10.03 7.17
N THR A 242 16.97 -10.54 6.68
CA THR A 242 17.87 -9.74 5.87
C THR A 242 17.15 -9.29 4.60
N ASP A 243 17.34 -8.03 4.25
CA ASP A 243 16.82 -7.48 3.02
C ASP A 243 17.40 -8.20 1.80
N THR A 244 16.54 -8.51 0.84
CA THR A 244 16.92 -9.05 -0.46
C THR A 244 16.74 -7.96 -1.50
N THR A 245 17.84 -7.32 -1.91
CA THR A 245 17.86 -6.25 -2.91
C THR A 245 18.02 -6.82 -4.33
N LYS A 246 17.30 -6.25 -5.30
CA LYS A 246 17.45 -6.55 -6.73
C LYS A 246 18.85 -6.19 -7.22
N TYR A 247 19.30 -6.86 -8.27
CA TYR A 247 20.55 -6.49 -8.93
C TYR A 247 20.46 -5.08 -9.53
N SER A 248 21.49 -4.26 -9.34
CA SER A 248 21.55 -2.88 -9.83
C SER A 248 21.27 -2.78 -11.34
N LYS A 249 21.82 -3.72 -12.11
CA LYS A 249 21.53 -3.80 -13.56
C LYS A 249 20.05 -4.04 -13.84
N THR A 250 19.41 -4.93 -13.11
CA THR A 250 17.97 -5.25 -13.27
C THR A 250 17.12 -4.02 -13.01
N LEU A 251 17.38 -3.30 -11.94
CA LEU A 251 16.67 -2.06 -11.59
C LEU A 251 16.88 -0.99 -12.65
N ARG A 252 18.12 -0.76 -13.04
CA ARG A 252 18.44 0.26 -14.05
C ARG A 252 17.76 -0.03 -15.40
N ASP A 253 17.80 -1.27 -15.84
CA ASP A 253 17.15 -1.69 -17.10
C ASP A 253 15.63 -1.50 -17.04
N GLU A 254 15.00 -1.75 -15.88
CA GLU A 254 13.57 -1.51 -15.64
C GLU A 254 13.23 -0.02 -15.71
N LEU A 255 14.00 0.83 -15.04
CA LEU A 255 13.81 2.28 -15.00
C LEU A 255 14.01 2.93 -16.39
N ILE A 256 15.10 2.58 -17.08
CA ILE A 256 15.40 3.10 -18.42
C ILE A 256 14.30 2.68 -19.41
N ARG A 257 13.89 1.43 -19.39
CA ARG A 257 12.79 0.95 -20.26
C ARG A 257 11.48 1.72 -20.01
N ASN A 258 11.11 1.93 -18.75
CA ASN A 258 9.89 2.69 -18.41
C ASN A 258 9.96 4.15 -18.90
N TYR A 259 11.15 4.75 -18.83
CA TYR A 259 11.40 6.09 -19.36
C TYR A 259 11.32 6.12 -20.89
N GLU A 260 12.03 5.24 -21.58
CA GLU A 260 12.08 5.20 -23.04
C GLU A 260 10.72 4.89 -23.68
N GLN A 261 9.95 3.99 -23.07
CA GLN A 261 8.67 3.57 -23.63
C GLN A 261 7.50 4.50 -23.28
N PHE A 262 7.52 5.09 -22.08
CA PHE A 262 6.35 5.79 -21.53
C PHE A 262 6.68 7.19 -20.99
N GLY A 263 7.93 7.61 -20.95
CA GLY A 263 8.36 8.89 -20.37
C GLY A 263 8.26 8.96 -18.85
N ILE A 264 8.25 7.79 -18.17
CA ILE A 264 8.10 7.73 -16.71
C ILE A 264 9.39 8.14 -16.02
N THR A 265 9.25 9.06 -15.07
CA THR A 265 10.33 9.52 -14.17
C THR A 265 9.96 9.41 -12.69
N LYS A 266 8.73 8.97 -12.34
CA LYS A 266 8.18 9.04 -10.98
C LYS A 266 7.86 7.67 -10.46
N TYR A 267 8.29 7.39 -9.21
CA TYR A 267 8.19 6.08 -8.61
C TYR A 267 7.77 6.12 -7.14
N HIS A 268 6.84 5.25 -6.78
CA HIS A 268 6.59 4.89 -5.40
C HIS A 268 7.35 3.61 -5.08
N LEU A 269 8.36 3.70 -4.21
CA LEU A 269 9.11 2.52 -3.78
C LEU A 269 8.28 1.74 -2.76
N LEU A 270 8.11 0.45 -3.03
CA LEU A 270 7.24 -0.44 -2.24
C LEU A 270 8.01 -1.21 -1.16
N ASP A 271 9.26 -0.84 -0.93
CA ASP A 271 10.12 -1.52 0.02
C ASP A 271 9.61 -1.36 1.46
N ASP A 272 9.74 -2.42 2.26
CA ASP A 272 9.46 -2.36 3.71
C ASP A 272 10.38 -1.33 4.40
N LEU A 273 11.60 -1.16 3.86
CA LEU A 273 12.58 -0.19 4.30
C LEU A 273 13.63 0.04 3.18
N TYR A 274 13.73 1.28 2.69
CA TYR A 274 14.69 1.62 1.65
C TYR A 274 16.12 1.72 2.18
N ASN A 275 16.32 2.40 3.31
CA ASN A 275 17.63 2.75 3.85
C ASN A 275 18.11 1.80 4.97
N ASP A 276 18.01 0.49 4.78
CA ASP A 276 18.39 -0.50 5.79
C ASP A 276 19.91 -0.63 6.01
N SER A 277 20.74 -0.21 5.04
CA SER A 277 22.19 -0.12 5.18
C SER A 277 22.81 1.00 4.32
N GLU A 278 23.96 1.52 4.76
CA GLU A 278 24.71 2.52 4.03
C GLU A 278 25.19 1.98 2.68
N ASP A 279 25.73 0.77 2.67
CA ASP A 279 26.23 0.10 1.47
C ASP A 279 25.15 -0.04 0.39
N LYS A 280 23.91 -0.38 0.79
CA LYS A 280 22.77 -0.46 -0.13
C LYS A 280 22.46 0.91 -0.75
N ILE A 281 22.35 1.95 0.07
CA ILE A 281 22.02 3.31 -0.41
C ILE A 281 23.11 3.78 -1.36
N LYS A 282 24.38 3.63 -0.97
CA LYS A 282 25.52 4.02 -1.80
C LYS A 282 25.58 3.23 -3.10
N THR A 283 25.40 1.93 -3.06
CA THR A 283 25.35 1.08 -4.27
C THR A 283 24.22 1.48 -5.20
N LEU A 284 23.02 1.71 -4.66
CA LEU A 284 21.87 2.17 -5.46
C LEU A 284 22.14 3.55 -6.08
N TYR A 285 22.76 4.47 -5.33
CA TYR A 285 23.14 5.76 -5.87
C TYR A 285 24.16 5.63 -6.99
N ASP A 286 25.30 4.95 -6.74
CA ASP A 286 26.41 4.85 -7.67
C ASP A 286 26.08 4.05 -8.94
N GLU A 287 25.32 2.97 -8.79
CA GLU A 287 25.09 2.00 -9.87
C GLU A 287 23.73 2.13 -10.57
N VAL A 288 22.76 2.75 -9.90
CA VAL A 288 21.40 2.88 -10.46
C VAL A 288 21.08 4.34 -10.70
N TRP A 289 20.82 5.12 -9.63
CA TRP A 289 20.22 6.45 -9.75
C TRP A 289 21.10 7.44 -10.53
N SER A 290 22.41 7.49 -10.26
CA SER A 290 23.35 8.37 -10.95
C SER A 290 23.61 7.99 -12.43
N LYS A 291 23.18 6.80 -12.85
CA LYS A 291 23.38 6.28 -14.22
C LYS A 291 22.13 6.40 -15.09
N LEU A 292 21.05 6.94 -14.57
CA LEU A 292 19.83 7.14 -15.34
C LEU A 292 19.99 8.32 -16.32
N PRO A 293 19.44 8.23 -17.54
CA PRO A 293 19.45 9.33 -18.51
C PRO A 293 18.43 10.43 -18.20
N PHE A 294 17.75 10.35 -17.07
CA PHE A 294 16.75 11.30 -16.59
C PHE A 294 16.88 11.49 -15.08
N LYS A 295 16.31 12.57 -14.56
CA LYS A 295 16.22 12.79 -13.11
C LYS A 295 14.96 12.10 -12.57
N PRO A 296 15.07 11.07 -11.72
CA PRO A 296 13.90 10.43 -11.13
C PRO A 296 13.31 11.29 -10.00
N GLU A 297 12.03 11.05 -9.70
CA GLU A 297 11.37 11.48 -8.47
C GLU A 297 10.82 10.23 -7.78
N TRP A 298 11.10 10.06 -6.49
CA TRP A 298 10.58 8.91 -5.78
C TRP A 298 10.23 9.20 -4.32
N ILE A 299 9.33 8.38 -3.77
CA ILE A 299 8.90 8.39 -2.37
C ILE A 299 9.12 7.01 -1.76
N SER A 300 9.47 6.96 -0.46
CA SER A 300 9.70 5.69 0.25
C SER A 300 9.59 5.80 1.76
N TYR A 301 9.48 4.62 2.40
CA TYR A 301 9.65 4.48 3.85
C TYR A 301 11.13 4.47 4.22
N LEU A 302 11.47 5.26 5.25
CA LEU A 302 12.83 5.46 5.76
C LEU A 302 12.86 5.34 7.28
N ARG A 303 14.06 5.10 7.83
CA ARG A 303 14.32 5.11 9.28
C ARG A 303 15.34 6.20 9.64
N LEU A 304 15.02 6.99 10.66
CA LEU A 304 15.90 8.06 11.15
C LEU A 304 17.16 7.53 11.83
N ASP A 305 17.07 6.42 12.59
CA ASP A 305 18.20 5.83 13.29
C ASP A 305 19.33 5.39 12.35
N LEU A 306 19.00 5.01 11.13
CA LEU A 306 19.99 4.67 10.11
C LEU A 306 20.64 5.91 9.51
N ILE A 307 19.91 7.00 9.34
CA ILE A 307 20.49 8.29 8.91
C ILE A 307 21.32 8.89 10.04
N TRP A 308 20.87 8.81 11.29
CA TRP A 308 21.67 9.25 12.44
C TRP A 308 23.01 8.51 12.52
N SER A 309 23.03 7.21 12.25
CA SER A 309 24.24 6.39 12.25
C SER A 309 25.15 6.67 11.04
N ASN A 310 24.57 7.06 9.91
CA ASN A 310 25.26 7.31 8.65
C ASN A 310 24.75 8.60 8.00
N PRO A 311 25.15 9.78 8.50
CA PRO A 311 24.59 11.08 8.07
C PRO A 311 24.77 11.39 6.58
N SER A 312 25.86 10.92 5.96
CA SER A 312 26.13 11.07 4.52
C SER A 312 25.07 10.40 3.62
N SER A 313 24.30 9.45 4.17
CA SER A 313 23.20 8.83 3.43
C SER A 313 22.10 9.82 3.05
N ALA A 314 21.97 10.93 3.78
CA ALA A 314 20.98 11.96 3.50
C ALA A 314 21.24 12.63 2.13
N GLU A 315 22.52 12.92 1.80
CA GLU A 315 22.90 13.47 0.50
C GLU A 315 22.59 12.50 -0.64
N TRP A 316 22.97 11.23 -0.51
CA TRP A 316 22.72 10.23 -1.55
C TRP A 316 21.22 10.00 -1.78
N ILE A 317 20.41 10.01 -0.71
CA ILE A 317 18.94 9.90 -0.81
C ILE A 317 18.37 11.09 -1.59
N LYS A 318 18.79 12.33 -1.27
CA LYS A 318 18.37 13.54 -1.99
C LYS A 318 18.80 13.51 -3.46
N GLU A 319 20.07 13.24 -3.72
CA GLU A 319 20.63 13.24 -5.07
C GLU A 319 20.07 12.13 -5.95
N SER A 320 19.64 11.01 -5.35
CA SER A 320 18.97 9.93 -6.06
C SER A 320 17.53 10.26 -6.49
N GLY A 321 17.01 11.42 -6.09
CA GLY A 321 15.70 11.92 -6.54
C GLY A 321 14.56 11.67 -5.55
N CYS A 322 14.86 11.42 -4.26
CA CYS A 322 13.84 11.43 -3.22
C CYS A 322 13.11 12.78 -3.18
N VAL A 323 11.80 12.76 -3.17
CA VAL A 323 10.97 13.96 -3.01
C VAL A 323 10.15 13.91 -1.72
N LEU A 324 9.99 12.73 -1.13
CA LEU A 324 9.33 12.53 0.16
C LEU A 324 9.90 11.31 0.87
N GLY A 325 10.41 11.51 2.07
CA GLY A 325 10.76 10.44 3.02
C GLY A 325 9.66 10.24 4.06
N CYS A 326 9.09 9.04 4.11
CA CYS A 326 8.13 8.63 5.15
C CYS A 326 8.87 7.96 6.31
N PHE A 327 9.02 8.65 7.42
CA PHE A 327 9.78 8.17 8.57
C PHE A 327 8.88 7.56 9.64
N GLY A 328 9.03 6.26 9.87
CA GLY A 328 8.46 5.63 11.06
C GLY A 328 9.19 6.11 12.31
N ILE A 329 8.80 7.24 12.87
CA ILE A 329 9.33 7.77 14.14
C ILE A 329 8.65 7.09 15.32
N GLU A 330 7.36 6.89 15.22
CA GLU A 330 6.41 6.23 16.12
C GLU A 330 6.16 7.01 17.41
N THR A 331 7.18 7.50 18.12
CA THR A 331 7.05 8.28 19.36
C THR A 331 8.32 9.08 19.65
N LEU A 332 8.16 10.20 20.35
CA LEU A 332 9.27 10.93 20.98
C LEU A 332 9.49 10.53 22.45
N HIS A 333 8.73 9.57 22.98
CA HIS A 333 8.88 9.07 24.34
C HIS A 333 9.94 7.97 24.39
N ASP A 334 11.10 8.25 24.96
CA ASP A 334 12.29 7.38 24.93
C ASP A 334 12.02 5.95 25.41
N LYS A 335 11.31 5.81 26.55
CA LYS A 335 11.04 4.48 27.11
C LYS A 335 10.08 3.69 26.23
N ALA A 336 9.05 4.34 25.70
CA ALA A 336 8.09 3.69 24.78
C ALA A 336 8.79 3.27 23.49
N GLY A 337 9.55 4.16 22.87
CA GLY A 337 10.29 3.87 21.63
C GLY A 337 11.26 2.70 21.81
N LYS A 338 12.06 2.70 22.87
CA LYS A 338 12.99 1.61 23.19
C LYS A 338 12.26 0.28 23.39
N PHE A 339 11.12 0.32 24.09
CA PHE A 339 10.34 -0.89 24.40
C PHE A 339 9.76 -1.57 23.16
N VAL A 340 9.36 -0.81 22.17
CA VAL A 340 8.80 -1.35 20.92
C VAL A 340 9.83 -1.59 19.81
N GLY A 341 11.12 -1.33 20.07
CA GLY A 341 12.19 -1.56 19.11
C GLY A 341 12.52 -0.38 18.19
N LYS A 342 12.26 0.85 18.67
CA LYS A 342 12.58 2.14 18.00
C LYS A 342 13.51 3.00 18.86
N GLY A 343 14.58 2.45 19.34
CA GLY A 343 15.38 3.01 20.44
C GLY A 343 16.26 4.23 20.13
N LEU A 344 15.99 5.07 19.12
CA LEU A 344 16.84 6.24 18.84
C LEU A 344 16.83 7.28 19.96
N GLY A 345 15.68 7.50 20.58
CA GLY A 345 15.47 8.52 21.61
C GLY A 345 15.23 9.93 21.04
N LYS A 346 14.52 10.77 21.84
CA LYS A 346 14.04 12.09 21.42
C LYS A 346 15.15 13.00 20.90
N ASP A 347 16.23 13.15 21.67
CA ASP A 347 17.29 14.12 21.33
C ASP A 347 17.94 13.77 19.98
N ARG A 348 18.23 12.50 19.74
CA ARG A 348 18.81 12.02 18.47
C ARG A 348 17.83 12.10 17.31
N ILE A 349 16.53 11.91 17.57
CA ILE A 349 15.49 12.14 16.56
C ILE A 349 15.52 13.60 16.12
N LEU A 350 15.52 14.55 17.07
CA LEU A 350 15.56 15.97 16.76
C LEU A 350 16.86 16.37 16.06
N GLU A 351 18.00 15.88 16.52
CA GLU A 351 19.31 16.09 15.86
C GLU A 351 19.28 15.62 14.40
N THR A 352 18.73 14.44 14.15
CA THR A 352 18.63 13.89 12.79
C THR A 352 17.68 14.71 11.92
N LEU A 353 16.54 15.15 12.46
CA LEU A 353 15.61 16.01 11.73
C LEU A 353 16.23 17.36 11.39
N HIS A 354 17.02 17.97 12.30
CA HIS A 354 17.80 19.18 11.99
C HIS A 354 18.84 18.95 10.90
N HIS A 355 19.54 17.81 10.94
CA HIS A 355 20.45 17.42 9.87
C HIS A 355 19.72 17.29 8.52
N LEU A 356 18.58 16.61 8.48
CA LEU A 356 17.76 16.51 7.28
C LEU A 356 17.29 17.89 6.77
N LYS A 357 16.84 18.77 7.66
CA LYS A 357 16.46 20.16 7.29
C LYS A 357 17.63 20.91 6.65
N THR A 358 18.84 20.71 7.17
CA THR A 358 20.05 21.34 6.63
C THR A 358 20.40 20.79 5.24
N VAL A 359 20.36 19.46 5.06
CA VAL A 359 20.77 18.81 3.79
C VAL A 359 19.68 18.91 2.74
N TRP A 360 18.44 18.64 3.11
CA TRP A 360 17.31 18.52 2.20
C TRP A 360 16.63 19.85 1.93
N GLY A 361 16.58 20.75 2.92
CA GLY A 361 15.74 21.96 2.85
C GLY A 361 14.29 21.54 2.63
N ASP A 362 13.61 22.28 1.74
CA ASP A 362 12.24 21.98 1.31
C ASP A 362 12.18 21.16 0.00
N SER A 363 13.34 20.75 -0.54
CA SER A 363 13.41 19.94 -1.77
C SER A 363 13.05 18.47 -1.56
N VAL A 364 13.15 17.97 -0.33
CA VAL A 364 12.69 16.62 0.07
C VAL A 364 11.82 16.76 1.29
N LEU A 365 10.56 16.40 1.15
CA LEU A 365 9.59 16.50 2.24
C LEU A 365 9.83 15.40 3.30
N VAL A 366 9.69 15.77 4.56
CA VAL A 366 9.75 14.86 5.70
C VAL A 366 8.33 14.60 6.19
N ASN A 367 7.90 13.34 6.13
CA ASN A 367 6.64 12.89 6.71
C ASN A 367 6.91 12.01 7.93
N ALA A 368 6.41 12.41 9.08
CA ALA A 368 6.53 11.67 10.33
C ALA A 368 5.34 10.74 10.54
N LEU A 369 5.60 9.43 10.60
CA LEU A 369 4.61 8.43 10.97
C LEU A 369 4.72 8.15 12.47
N MET A 370 3.61 8.32 13.17
CA MET A 370 3.53 8.24 14.63
C MET A 370 2.51 7.19 15.04
N ILE A 371 2.76 6.55 16.19
CA ILE A 371 1.81 5.62 16.83
C ILE A 371 1.44 6.17 18.19
N ALA A 372 0.17 6.42 18.41
CA ALA A 372 -0.35 6.83 19.70
C ALA A 372 -0.80 5.62 20.54
N GLY A 373 -0.51 5.65 21.84
CA GLY A 373 -0.93 4.64 22.81
C GLY A 373 0.07 3.52 23.05
N LEU A 374 1.33 3.73 22.68
CA LEU A 374 2.39 2.78 22.99
C LEU A 374 2.53 2.57 24.52
N PRO A 375 2.97 1.37 24.96
CA PRO A 375 3.28 1.15 26.38
C PRO A 375 4.27 2.19 26.93
N TYR A 376 4.07 2.63 28.16
CA TYR A 376 4.81 3.68 28.88
C TYR A 376 4.58 5.12 28.39
N GLU A 377 3.83 5.34 27.31
CA GLU A 377 3.57 6.69 26.79
C GLU A 377 2.28 7.26 27.42
N PRO A 378 2.37 8.31 28.26
CA PRO A 378 1.21 8.98 28.84
C PRO A 378 0.40 9.75 27.77
N TYR A 379 -0.88 9.92 28.03
CA TYR A 379 -1.78 10.65 27.13
C TYR A 379 -1.29 12.10 26.88
N GLU A 380 -0.86 12.78 27.94
CA GLU A 380 -0.36 14.16 27.88
C GLU A 380 0.85 14.28 26.96
N HIS A 381 1.77 13.31 26.99
CA HIS A 381 2.95 13.29 26.12
C HIS A 381 2.56 13.17 24.64
N ILE A 382 1.53 12.38 24.33
CA ILE A 382 1.01 12.24 22.95
C ILE A 382 0.46 13.59 22.47
N VAL A 383 -0.35 14.26 23.30
CA VAL A 383 -0.93 15.58 22.98
C VAL A 383 0.16 16.65 22.80
N GLU A 384 1.18 16.68 23.67
CA GLU A 384 2.32 17.59 23.55
C GLU A 384 3.09 17.34 22.25
N THR A 385 3.33 16.08 21.91
CA THR A 385 4.01 15.71 20.66
C THR A 385 3.20 16.10 19.43
N MET A 386 1.88 15.91 19.44
CA MET A 386 0.98 16.38 18.37
C MET A 386 1.07 17.91 18.21
N SER A 387 1.03 18.64 19.31
CA SER A 387 1.14 20.11 19.30
C SER A 387 2.48 20.57 18.74
N TRP A 388 3.57 19.89 19.09
CA TRP A 388 4.89 20.17 18.54
C TRP A 388 4.94 19.87 17.03
N LEU A 389 4.40 18.74 16.57
CA LEU A 389 4.36 18.38 15.14
C LEU A 389 3.57 19.38 14.29
N LYS A 390 2.53 20.00 14.85
CA LYS A 390 1.74 21.06 14.16
C LYS A 390 2.56 22.33 13.91
N THR A 391 3.51 22.65 14.78
CA THR A 391 4.22 23.93 14.78
C THR A 391 5.67 23.85 14.33
N THR A 392 6.30 22.68 14.40
CA THR A 392 7.70 22.51 13.98
C THR A 392 7.88 22.69 12.47
N ASP A 393 9.02 23.23 12.07
CA ASP A 393 9.47 23.33 10.68
C ASP A 393 10.39 22.14 10.27
N LEU A 394 10.67 21.23 11.20
CA LEU A 394 11.50 20.05 10.96
C LEU A 394 10.75 18.93 10.24
N VAL A 395 9.43 18.96 10.26
CA VAL A 395 8.53 17.96 9.67
C VAL A 395 7.49 18.69 8.83
N HIS A 396 7.41 18.35 7.56
CA HIS A 396 6.46 18.98 6.62
C HIS A 396 5.04 18.46 6.81
N THR A 397 4.92 17.17 7.15
CA THR A 397 3.63 16.51 7.43
C THR A 397 3.83 15.40 8.43
N TYR A 398 2.77 15.01 9.10
CA TYR A 398 2.79 13.85 10.00
C TYR A 398 1.44 13.12 9.96
N LYS A 399 1.45 11.89 10.42
CA LYS A 399 0.24 11.11 10.63
C LYS A 399 0.35 10.29 11.90
N TYR A 400 -0.67 10.39 12.74
CA TYR A 400 -0.86 9.45 13.82
C TYR A 400 -1.73 8.27 13.41
N SER A 401 -1.36 7.12 13.93
CA SER A 401 -2.22 5.93 13.94
C SER A 401 -2.37 5.47 15.39
N ALA A 402 -3.55 5.10 15.81
CA ALA A 402 -3.72 4.44 17.09
C ALA A 402 -2.99 3.09 17.07
N LEU A 403 -2.37 2.69 18.19
CA LEU A 403 -1.72 1.40 18.30
C LEU A 403 -2.69 0.28 17.96
N TRP A 404 -2.37 -0.48 16.92
CA TRP A 404 -3.16 -1.64 16.56
C TRP A 404 -2.70 -2.90 17.30
N VAL A 405 -3.63 -3.51 18.01
CA VAL A 405 -3.46 -4.79 18.68
C VAL A 405 -4.71 -5.62 18.46
N THR A 406 -4.57 -6.83 17.95
CA THR A 406 -5.71 -7.70 17.66
C THR A 406 -6.40 -8.12 18.96
N PRO A 407 -7.72 -7.86 19.11
CA PRO A 407 -8.45 -8.32 20.29
C PRO A 407 -8.39 -9.85 20.50
N PRO A 408 -8.47 -10.36 21.74
CA PRO A 408 -8.37 -11.79 22.03
C PRO A 408 -9.35 -12.65 21.24
N GLU A 409 -10.60 -12.21 21.14
CA GLU A 409 -11.70 -12.89 20.45
C GLU A 409 -11.51 -12.93 18.92
N HIS A 410 -10.69 -12.04 18.38
CA HIS A 410 -10.44 -11.92 16.94
C HIS A 410 -9.16 -12.61 16.47
N LYS A 411 -8.29 -13.02 17.40
CA LYS A 411 -7.03 -13.73 17.07
C LYS A 411 -7.20 -14.90 16.09
N PRO A 412 -8.24 -15.75 16.20
CA PRO A 412 -8.42 -16.87 15.28
C PRO A 412 -8.65 -16.45 13.83
N PHE A 413 -9.10 -15.21 13.58
CA PHE A 413 -9.50 -14.72 12.27
C PHE A 413 -8.47 -13.79 11.63
N VAL A 414 -7.47 -13.33 12.39
CA VAL A 414 -6.44 -12.39 11.90
C VAL A 414 -5.14 -13.15 11.70
N ILE A 415 -4.71 -13.29 10.46
CA ILE A 415 -3.53 -14.09 10.09
C ILE A 415 -2.23 -13.33 10.38
N LYS A 416 -2.21 -12.02 10.07
CA LYS A 416 -1.04 -11.17 10.29
C LYS A 416 -1.16 -10.45 11.63
N GLN A 417 -0.51 -11.01 12.64
CA GLN A 417 -0.48 -10.42 13.98
C GLN A 417 0.90 -9.86 14.29
N ASN A 418 0.93 -8.70 14.94
CA ASN A 418 2.17 -8.17 15.51
C ASN A 418 2.53 -8.91 16.82
N ALA A 419 3.75 -8.70 17.32
CA ALA A 419 4.21 -9.36 18.54
C ALA A 419 3.38 -8.98 19.77
N MET A 420 2.84 -7.75 19.82
CA MET A 420 2.01 -7.26 20.91
C MET A 420 0.64 -7.97 20.95
N SER A 421 0.08 -8.28 19.79
CA SER A 421 -1.15 -9.09 19.69
C SER A 421 -0.96 -10.53 20.15
N ASN A 422 0.25 -11.08 20.01
CA ASN A 422 0.55 -12.44 20.41
C ASN A 422 0.75 -12.59 21.92
N ASP A 423 1.27 -11.55 22.59
CA ASP A 423 1.63 -11.58 24.01
C ASP A 423 1.36 -10.23 24.68
N TYR A 424 0.11 -10.01 25.11
CA TYR A 424 -0.32 -8.75 25.74
C TYR A 424 0.42 -8.46 27.05
N GLU A 425 0.64 -9.48 27.87
CA GLU A 425 1.27 -9.34 29.17
C GLU A 425 2.72 -8.86 29.05
N LYS A 426 3.48 -9.50 28.18
CA LYS A 426 4.85 -9.08 27.85
C LYS A 426 4.90 -7.60 27.40
N TYR A 427 3.91 -7.19 26.63
CA TYR A 427 3.83 -5.82 26.12
C TYR A 427 3.02 -4.87 26.98
N GLN A 428 2.78 -5.26 28.26
CA GLN A 428 2.17 -4.38 29.25
C GLN A 428 0.79 -3.85 28.84
N LEU A 429 0.01 -4.69 28.17
CA LEU A 429 -1.35 -4.39 27.72
C LEU A 429 -2.35 -5.27 28.46
N THR A 430 -3.46 -4.70 28.84
CA THR A 430 -4.64 -5.38 29.37
C THR A 430 -5.86 -5.06 28.52
N TRP A 431 -6.93 -5.84 28.64
CA TRP A 431 -8.16 -5.63 27.87
C TRP A 431 -9.29 -5.21 28.80
N GLY A 432 -10.04 -4.18 28.37
CA GLY A 432 -11.23 -3.67 29.02
C GLY A 432 -12.35 -3.42 28.03
N THR A 433 -13.42 -2.80 28.47
CA THR A 433 -14.58 -2.44 27.63
C THR A 433 -14.24 -1.42 26.53
N ASP A 434 -13.22 -0.60 26.76
CA ASP A 434 -12.76 0.46 25.85
C ASP A 434 -11.55 0.01 24.99
N GLY A 435 -11.40 -1.31 24.77
CA GLY A 435 -10.30 -1.91 24.05
C GLY A 435 -9.09 -2.22 24.94
N TRP A 436 -7.89 -2.19 24.38
CA TRP A 436 -6.66 -2.36 25.17
C TRP A 436 -6.40 -1.15 26.08
N ILE A 437 -5.74 -1.43 27.20
CA ILE A 437 -5.28 -0.42 28.16
C ILE A 437 -3.79 -0.65 28.32
N ASN A 438 -2.97 0.37 28.14
CA ASN A 438 -1.54 0.29 28.39
C ASN A 438 -1.20 0.46 29.88
N ASN A 439 0.05 0.21 30.26
CA ASN A 439 0.50 0.22 31.65
C ASN A 439 0.56 1.60 32.33
N VAL A 440 0.20 2.65 31.64
CA VAL A 440 0.03 4.01 32.22
C VAL A 440 -1.44 4.46 32.19
N GLY A 441 -2.36 3.53 31.93
CA GLY A 441 -3.80 3.75 32.01
C GLY A 441 -4.48 4.36 30.79
N VAL A 442 -3.75 4.50 29.68
CA VAL A 442 -4.32 5.02 28.43
C VAL A 442 -5.08 3.92 27.71
N THR A 443 -6.30 4.20 27.28
CA THR A 443 -7.18 3.23 26.60
C THR A 443 -7.18 3.43 25.08
N PHE A 444 -7.48 2.34 24.34
CA PHE A 444 -7.66 2.39 22.90
C PHE A 444 -8.68 3.46 22.46
N LYS A 445 -9.82 3.52 23.14
CA LYS A 445 -10.87 4.48 22.84
C LYS A 445 -10.41 5.93 22.93
N GLN A 446 -9.72 6.29 24.03
CA GLN A 446 -9.17 7.64 24.19
C GLN A 446 -8.22 8.01 23.04
N ILE A 447 -7.37 7.07 22.65
CA ILE A 447 -6.41 7.28 21.57
C ILE A 447 -7.07 7.40 20.20
N ALA A 448 -8.04 6.53 19.93
CA ALA A 448 -8.72 6.55 18.64
C ALA A 448 -9.53 7.85 18.46
N GLU A 449 -10.20 8.35 19.52
CA GLU A 449 -10.88 9.66 19.52
C GLU A 449 -9.90 10.83 19.34
N LEU A 450 -8.71 10.73 19.95
CA LEU A 450 -7.67 11.75 19.80
C LEU A 450 -7.13 11.78 18.37
N VAL A 451 -6.78 10.62 17.82
CA VAL A 451 -6.25 10.50 16.46
C VAL A 451 -7.27 10.95 15.42
N GLN A 452 -8.55 10.60 15.60
CA GLN A 452 -9.61 11.05 14.70
C GLN A 452 -9.73 12.58 14.71
N ARG A 453 -9.74 13.24 15.87
CA ARG A 453 -9.78 14.70 15.95
C ARG A 453 -8.57 15.36 15.30
N ASP A 454 -7.38 14.80 15.51
CA ASP A 454 -6.15 15.31 14.91
C ASP A 454 -6.18 15.18 13.38
N ASP A 455 -6.66 14.07 12.84
CA ASP A 455 -6.86 13.88 11.39
C ASP A 455 -7.89 14.88 10.82
N GLU A 456 -8.96 15.18 11.53
CA GLU A 456 -9.99 16.16 11.12
C GLU A 456 -9.45 17.61 11.13
N GLU A 457 -8.60 17.95 12.10
CA GLU A 457 -7.96 19.27 12.21
C GLU A 457 -6.86 19.48 11.16
N GLN A 458 -6.17 18.41 10.77
CA GLN A 458 -5.21 18.45 9.68
C GLN A 458 -5.94 18.43 8.35
N PHE A 459 -5.51 19.00 7.33
CA PHE A 459 -5.86 18.84 5.90
C PHE A 459 -7.30 18.38 5.57
N SER A 460 -8.27 18.53 6.46
CA SER A 460 -9.62 17.95 6.26
C SER A 460 -9.56 16.45 5.92
N GLY A 461 -8.60 15.74 6.50
CA GLY A 461 -8.43 14.30 6.36
C GLY A 461 -7.61 13.82 5.15
N PHE A 462 -7.03 14.69 4.32
CA PHE A 462 -6.16 14.24 3.24
C PHE A 462 -4.71 14.08 3.71
N TYR A 463 -4.16 12.93 3.43
CA TYR A 463 -2.78 12.59 3.77
C TYR A 463 -1.83 13.03 2.66
N LEU A 464 -0.83 13.84 3.02
CA LEU A 464 0.06 14.48 2.04
C LEU A 464 0.79 13.51 1.10
N PRO A 465 1.35 12.37 1.57
CA PRO A 465 1.94 11.39 0.66
C PRO A 465 0.97 10.88 -0.41
N ASP A 466 -0.32 10.74 -0.08
CA ASP A 466 -1.32 10.39 -1.06
C ASP A 466 -1.49 11.50 -2.12
N LEU A 467 -1.42 12.78 -1.73
CA LEU A 467 -1.57 13.92 -2.66
C LEU A 467 -0.41 14.05 -3.64
N ILE A 468 0.82 13.72 -3.24
CA ILE A 468 1.99 13.79 -4.14
C ILE A 468 1.84 12.84 -5.33
N GLU A 469 1.22 11.68 -5.13
CA GLU A 469 0.98 10.70 -6.19
C GLU A 469 -0.14 11.12 -7.16
N TYR A 470 -0.91 12.17 -6.83
CA TYR A 470 -1.99 12.61 -7.72
C TYR A 470 -1.44 13.37 -8.92
N PRO A 471 -1.74 12.92 -10.14
CA PRO A 471 -1.40 13.65 -11.36
C PRO A 471 -1.93 15.08 -11.37
N GLU A 472 -3.04 15.34 -10.66
CA GLU A 472 -3.70 16.66 -10.60
C GLU A 472 -2.90 17.69 -9.84
N LEU A 473 -2.10 17.30 -8.86
CA LEU A 473 -1.22 18.25 -8.19
C LEU A 473 -0.46 19.09 -9.25
N ARG A 474 0.05 18.42 -10.28
CA ARG A 474 0.76 19.08 -11.38
C ARG A 474 -0.18 19.68 -12.43
N THR A 475 -1.36 19.10 -12.65
CA THR A 475 -2.34 19.62 -13.59
C THR A 475 -2.88 20.98 -13.14
N VAL A 476 -3.03 21.19 -11.82
CA VAL A 476 -3.37 22.50 -11.24
C VAL A 476 -2.15 23.39 -11.01
N GLY A 477 -0.95 22.98 -11.44
CA GLY A 477 0.27 23.78 -11.42
C GLY A 477 1.10 23.69 -10.14
N TYR A 478 0.78 22.80 -9.22
CA TYR A 478 1.55 22.59 -7.98
C TYR A 478 2.60 21.48 -8.11
N THR A 479 3.65 21.61 -7.32
CA THR A 479 4.70 20.60 -7.14
C THR A 479 4.70 20.08 -5.71
N HIS A 480 5.51 19.04 -5.43
CA HIS A 480 5.70 18.59 -4.04
C HIS A 480 6.28 19.69 -3.14
N ILE A 481 7.07 20.63 -3.69
CA ILE A 481 7.66 21.74 -2.93
C ILE A 481 6.58 22.67 -2.39
N ASP A 482 5.51 22.91 -3.15
CA ASP A 482 4.40 23.76 -2.70
C ASP A 482 3.68 23.17 -1.47
N LEU A 483 3.78 21.85 -1.30
CA LEU A 483 3.25 21.14 -0.13
C LEU A 483 4.12 21.28 1.13
N ALA A 484 5.32 21.84 1.03
CA ALA A 484 6.16 22.14 2.18
C ALA A 484 5.59 23.26 3.07
N ASP A 485 4.83 24.18 2.48
CA ASP A 485 4.14 25.24 3.21
C ASP A 485 2.80 24.75 3.76
N LYS A 486 2.80 24.40 5.06
CA LYS A 486 1.60 23.93 5.77
C LYS A 486 0.43 24.90 5.69
N THR A 487 0.69 26.21 5.55
CA THR A 487 -0.36 27.23 5.52
C THR A 487 -1.13 27.25 4.20
N GLN A 488 -0.54 26.75 3.14
CA GLN A 488 -1.15 26.66 1.81
C GLN A 488 -1.80 25.32 1.50
N ASN A 489 -1.54 24.29 2.31
CA ASN A 489 -2.01 22.95 2.03
C ASN A 489 -3.52 22.85 1.88
N PHE A 490 -4.30 23.56 2.70
CA PHE A 490 -5.75 23.60 2.55
C PHE A 490 -6.20 24.15 1.20
N LYS A 491 -5.55 25.21 0.72
CA LYS A 491 -5.84 25.79 -0.61
C LYS A 491 -5.50 24.80 -1.71
N ILE A 492 -4.33 24.16 -1.63
CA ILE A 492 -3.88 23.17 -2.62
C ILE A 492 -4.86 22.00 -2.68
N VAL A 493 -5.27 21.47 -1.53
CA VAL A 493 -6.27 20.40 -1.46
C VAL A 493 -7.61 20.85 -2.05
N SER A 494 -8.07 22.06 -1.74
CA SER A 494 -9.30 22.62 -2.31
C SER A 494 -9.22 22.77 -3.83
N ASP A 495 -8.09 23.24 -4.34
CA ASP A 495 -7.87 23.39 -5.77
C ASP A 495 -7.80 22.02 -6.49
N ILE A 496 -7.15 21.03 -5.88
CA ILE A 496 -7.15 19.64 -6.39
C ILE A 496 -8.57 19.09 -6.44
N ILE A 497 -9.35 19.27 -5.38
CA ILE A 497 -10.74 18.78 -5.30
C ILE A 497 -11.61 19.46 -6.36
N ASN A 498 -11.53 20.78 -6.46
CA ASN A 498 -12.33 21.55 -7.44
C ASN A 498 -11.96 21.20 -8.89
N ASN A 499 -10.74 20.72 -9.12
CA ASN A 499 -10.24 20.24 -10.42
C ASN A 499 -10.20 18.71 -10.52
N SER A 500 -10.79 17.96 -9.58
CA SER A 500 -10.76 16.50 -9.57
C SER A 500 -11.62 15.84 -10.66
N TYR A 501 -12.50 16.61 -11.33
CA TYR A 501 -13.25 16.15 -12.50
C TYR A 501 -12.36 15.54 -13.60
N PRO A 502 -11.14 16.05 -13.89
CA PRO A 502 -10.23 15.42 -14.85
C PRO A 502 -9.75 14.00 -14.48
N ILE A 503 -9.62 13.64 -13.18
CA ILE A 503 -9.15 12.27 -12.78
C ILE A 503 -10.17 11.20 -13.06
N ASN A 504 -11.42 11.45 -12.67
CA ASN A 504 -12.48 10.52 -12.99
C ASN A 504 -12.52 10.25 -14.50
N ASN A 505 -12.21 11.27 -15.30
CA ASN A 505 -12.06 11.12 -16.73
C ASN A 505 -10.81 10.31 -17.11
N LEU A 506 -9.65 10.51 -16.47
CA LEU A 506 -8.45 9.73 -16.74
C LEU A 506 -8.62 8.23 -16.48
N ILE A 507 -9.29 7.88 -15.38
CA ILE A 507 -9.60 6.48 -15.07
C ILE A 507 -10.63 5.93 -16.07
N THR A 508 -11.67 6.71 -16.35
CA THR A 508 -12.70 6.35 -17.33
C THR A 508 -12.10 6.20 -18.72
N ASP A 509 -11.23 7.13 -19.15
CA ASP A 509 -10.53 7.08 -20.43
C ASP A 509 -9.57 5.88 -20.51
N ARG A 510 -8.87 5.57 -19.40
CA ARG A 510 -8.04 4.36 -19.31
C ARG A 510 -8.87 3.10 -19.49
N LEU A 511 -9.96 2.96 -18.73
CA LEU A 511 -10.87 1.82 -18.82
C LEU A 511 -11.52 1.75 -20.22
N ALA A 512 -11.95 2.88 -20.78
CA ALA A 512 -12.49 2.96 -22.13
C ALA A 512 -11.47 2.46 -23.16
N LYS A 513 -10.20 2.87 -23.07
CA LYS A 513 -9.12 2.40 -23.96
C LYS A 513 -8.85 0.90 -23.80
N ILE A 514 -8.93 0.38 -22.58
CA ILE A 514 -8.77 -1.05 -22.30
C ILE A 514 -9.95 -1.83 -22.89
N ILE A 515 -11.19 -1.31 -22.74
CA ILE A 515 -12.41 -1.97 -23.19
C ILE A 515 -12.60 -1.83 -24.72
N SER A 516 -12.31 -0.64 -25.29
CA SER A 516 -12.56 -0.35 -26.71
C SER A 516 -11.62 -1.04 -27.71
N LYS A 517 -10.58 -1.73 -27.23
CA LYS A 517 -9.80 -2.66 -28.09
C LYS A 517 -10.60 -3.88 -28.54
N THR A 518 -11.87 -3.91 -28.26
CA THR A 518 -12.79 -5.00 -28.62
C THR A 518 -13.42 -4.85 -29.99
N ASP A 519 -13.15 -3.76 -30.70
CA ASP A 519 -13.56 -3.53 -32.11
C ASP A 519 -12.36 -3.76 -33.10
#